data_e4a71b79804964842530ea5ad072bfaa
#
_entry.id   e4a71b79804964842530ea5ad072bfaa
#
_cell.length_a   1.000
_cell.length_b   1.000
_cell.length_c   1.000
_cell.angle_alpha   90.00
_cell.angle_beta   90.00
_cell.angle_gamma   90.00
#
_symmetry.space_group_name_H-M   'P 1'
#
loop_
_entity.id
_entity.type
_entity.pdbx_description
1 polymer ?
#
loop_
_entity_poly.entity_id
_entity_poly.type
_entity_poly.pdbx_seq_one_letter_code
_entity_poly.pdbx_strand_id
1 'polypeptide(L)'
;EEASRIFVGLLEAAMEFEDYRLPELFTGFGREEYGQPVRYPVACHPQAWAAGAIPFLLETFLGIIPDAFNTRLKVVKPFLPEFINQVELRHLRIGKASVDLRFERKPDGSLHAQVGQVTGDLRVEVEE
;
A
#
# COMPACT_ATOMS: atom_id res chain seq x y z
N GLU A 1 -12.05 -5.50 6.18
CA GLU A 1 -11.72 -6.88 6.58
C GLU A 1 -11.18 -7.69 5.40
N GLU A 2 -11.93 -7.85 4.29
CA GLU A 2 -11.48 -8.63 3.11
C GLU A 2 -10.19 -8.08 2.47
N ALA A 3 -10.10 -6.78 2.26
CA ALA A 3 -8.90 -6.15 1.70
C ALA A 3 -7.65 -6.40 2.56
N SER A 4 -7.79 -6.40 3.90
CA SER A 4 -6.67 -6.71 4.80
C SER A 4 -6.22 -8.16 4.66
N ARG A 5 -7.14 -9.11 4.50
CA ARG A 5 -6.80 -10.52 4.26
C ARG A 5 -6.04 -10.71 2.95
N ILE A 6 -6.48 -10.03 1.88
CA ILE A 6 -5.80 -10.05 0.58
C ILE A 6 -4.39 -9.45 0.72
N PHE A 7 -4.26 -8.32 1.40
CA PHE A 7 -2.97 -7.65 1.61
C PHE A 7 -1.98 -8.52 2.38
N VAL A 8 -2.41 -9.12 3.49
CA VAL A 8 -1.59 -10.07 4.26
C VAL A 8 -1.16 -11.25 3.39
N GLY A 9 -2.11 -11.86 2.66
CA GLY A 9 -1.82 -12.98 1.78
C GLY A 9 -0.81 -12.64 0.68
N LEU A 10 -0.86 -11.43 0.13
CA LEU A 10 0.13 -10.97 -0.86
C LEU A 10 1.51 -10.69 -0.23
N LEU A 11 1.55 -10.14 0.99
CA LEU A 11 2.81 -9.94 1.70
C LEU A 11 3.48 -11.28 2.05
N GLU A 12 2.71 -12.23 2.59
CA GLU A 12 3.19 -13.59 2.85
C GLU A 12 3.69 -14.26 1.57
N ALA A 13 2.92 -14.16 0.48
CA ALA A 13 3.34 -14.69 -0.81
C ALA A 13 4.65 -14.06 -1.30
N ALA A 14 4.80 -12.74 -1.17
CA ALA A 14 6.02 -12.05 -1.60
C ALA A 14 7.27 -12.54 -0.87
N MET A 15 7.15 -12.97 0.39
CA MET A 15 8.27 -13.51 1.17
C MET A 15 8.82 -14.84 0.62
N GLU A 16 8.02 -15.57 -0.17
CA GLU A 16 8.40 -16.85 -0.78
C GLU A 16 9.09 -16.68 -2.15
N PHE A 17 9.16 -15.45 -2.69
CA PHE A 17 9.74 -15.19 -3.99
C PHE A 17 11.02 -14.35 -3.90
N GLU A 18 11.91 -14.58 -4.87
CA GLU A 18 13.15 -13.83 -5.01
C GLU A 18 12.89 -12.32 -5.10
N ASP A 19 13.67 -11.53 -4.37
CA ASP A 19 13.54 -10.07 -4.27
C ASP A 19 12.15 -9.59 -3.82
N TYR A 20 11.37 -10.45 -3.15
CA TYR A 20 9.98 -10.17 -2.73
C TYR A 20 9.05 -9.81 -3.88
N ARG A 21 9.35 -10.29 -5.09
CA ARG A 21 8.58 -9.98 -6.29
C ARG A 21 7.42 -10.94 -6.47
N LEU A 22 6.21 -10.40 -6.44
CA LEU A 22 5.02 -11.17 -6.78
C LEU A 22 5.03 -11.55 -8.26
N PRO A 23 4.67 -12.81 -8.62
CA PRO A 23 4.48 -13.20 -10.00
C PRO A 23 3.19 -12.59 -10.57
N GLU A 24 3.05 -12.64 -11.89
CA GLU A 24 1.81 -12.22 -12.56
C GLU A 24 0.58 -12.99 -12.06
N LEU A 25 0.71 -14.30 -11.94
CA LEU A 25 -0.36 -15.23 -11.59
C LEU A 25 0.14 -16.33 -10.65
N PHE A 26 -0.75 -16.75 -9.77
CA PHE A 26 -0.60 -17.96 -8.97
C PHE A 26 -1.46 -19.09 -9.55
N THR A 27 -1.10 -20.32 -9.24
CA THR A 27 -1.96 -21.47 -9.50
C THR A 27 -3.10 -21.52 -8.49
N GLY A 28 -4.15 -22.30 -8.80
CA GLY A 28 -5.27 -22.53 -7.88
C GLY A 28 -5.02 -23.64 -6.84
N PHE A 29 -3.77 -24.08 -6.64
CA PHE A 29 -3.45 -25.10 -5.65
C PHE A 29 -3.58 -24.59 -4.22
N GLY A 30 -4.10 -25.45 -3.33
CA GLY A 30 -4.24 -25.14 -1.92
C GLY A 30 -2.89 -25.10 -1.20
N ARG A 31 -2.74 -24.20 -0.23
CA ARG A 31 -1.56 -24.13 0.64
C ARG A 31 -1.33 -25.43 1.44
N GLU A 32 -2.41 -26.15 1.72
CA GLU A 32 -2.37 -27.44 2.44
C GLU A 32 -1.57 -28.51 1.70
N GLU A 33 -1.56 -28.43 0.36
CA GLU A 33 -0.87 -29.39 -0.51
C GLU A 33 0.58 -29.02 -0.76
N TYR A 34 0.87 -27.72 -0.95
CA TYR A 34 2.19 -27.23 -1.38
C TYR A 34 2.93 -26.41 -0.31
N GLY A 35 2.28 -26.06 0.78
CA GLY A 35 2.85 -25.25 1.87
C GLY A 35 3.02 -23.76 1.53
N GLN A 36 3.16 -23.41 0.26
CA GLN A 36 3.38 -22.05 -0.22
C GLN A 36 2.57 -21.76 -1.48
N PRO A 37 2.31 -20.47 -1.82
CA PRO A 37 1.69 -20.10 -3.09
C PRO A 37 2.57 -20.52 -4.28
N VAL A 38 1.99 -21.23 -5.22
CA VAL A 38 2.70 -21.72 -6.40
C VAL A 38 2.51 -20.77 -7.57
N ARG A 39 3.61 -20.28 -8.13
CA ARG A 39 3.59 -19.45 -9.34
C ARG A 39 3.04 -20.26 -10.52
N TYR A 40 2.18 -19.65 -11.33
CA TYR A 40 1.76 -20.22 -12.58
C TYR A 40 2.99 -20.35 -13.51
N PRO A 41 3.28 -21.54 -14.12
CA PRO A 41 4.57 -21.83 -14.76
C PRO A 41 4.98 -20.87 -15.87
N VAL A 42 4.02 -20.34 -16.63
CA VAL A 42 4.25 -19.41 -17.75
C VAL A 42 3.91 -17.97 -17.40
N ALA A 43 3.70 -17.66 -16.11
CA ALA A 43 3.45 -16.29 -15.65
C ALA A 43 4.67 -15.40 -15.87
N CYS A 44 4.42 -14.17 -16.33
CA CYS A 44 5.47 -13.16 -16.44
C CYS A 44 6.06 -12.81 -15.06
N HIS A 45 7.37 -12.65 -15.01
CA HIS A 45 8.10 -12.29 -13.81
C HIS A 45 9.40 -11.55 -14.17
N PRO A 46 9.49 -10.24 -14.00
CA PRO A 46 8.51 -9.36 -13.33
C PRO A 46 7.28 -9.02 -14.17
N GLN A 47 6.20 -8.58 -13.49
CA GLN A 47 4.98 -8.07 -14.11
C GLN A 47 4.55 -6.77 -13.44
N ALA A 48 4.17 -5.77 -14.25
CA ALA A 48 3.90 -4.41 -13.78
C ALA A 48 2.76 -4.34 -12.74
N TRP A 49 1.63 -4.98 -12.99
CA TRP A 49 0.51 -4.96 -12.04
C TRP A 49 0.82 -5.72 -10.74
N ALA A 50 1.62 -6.79 -10.81
CA ALA A 50 2.05 -7.51 -9.60
C ALA A 50 2.95 -6.62 -8.74
N ALA A 51 3.88 -5.88 -9.36
CA ALA A 51 4.73 -4.91 -8.67
C ALA A 51 3.92 -3.75 -8.07
N GLY A 52 2.83 -3.34 -8.75
CA GLY A 52 1.94 -2.26 -8.31
C GLY A 52 0.93 -2.67 -7.24
N ALA A 53 0.66 -3.96 -7.03
CA ALA A 53 -0.41 -4.42 -6.15
C ALA A 53 -0.26 -3.99 -4.69
N ILE A 54 0.93 -4.16 -4.11
CA ILE A 54 1.20 -3.78 -2.71
C ILE A 54 1.10 -2.26 -2.49
N PRO A 55 1.80 -1.41 -3.26
CA PRO A 55 1.66 0.04 -3.08
C PRO A 55 0.23 0.54 -3.37
N PHE A 56 -0.49 -0.02 -4.32
CA PHE A 56 -1.88 0.34 -4.59
C PHE A 56 -2.82 0.02 -3.42
N LEU A 57 -2.68 -1.16 -2.79
CA LEU A 57 -3.44 -1.51 -1.60
C LEU A 57 -3.09 -0.58 -0.42
N LEU A 58 -1.82 -0.26 -0.25
CA LEU A 58 -1.39 0.66 0.79
C LEU A 58 -1.95 2.07 0.57
N GLU A 59 -1.90 2.60 -0.66
CA GLU A 59 -2.52 3.87 -1.05
C GLU A 59 -4.02 3.88 -0.70
N THR A 60 -4.72 2.79 -1.05
CA THR A 60 -6.15 2.60 -0.77
C THR A 60 -6.44 2.58 0.73
N PHE A 61 -5.65 1.86 1.53
CA PHE A 61 -5.82 1.82 2.98
C PHE A 61 -5.57 3.17 3.65
N LEU A 62 -4.55 3.88 3.20
CA LEU A 62 -4.22 5.19 3.73
C LEU A 62 -5.20 6.29 3.27
N GLY A 63 -6.16 5.93 2.40
CA GLY A 63 -7.15 6.88 1.88
C GLY A 63 -6.54 8.02 1.09
N ILE A 64 -5.40 7.78 0.43
CA ILE A 64 -4.66 8.77 -0.34
C ILE A 64 -5.35 9.01 -1.68
N ILE A 65 -5.79 10.24 -1.93
CA ILE A 65 -6.46 10.65 -3.16
C ILE A 65 -5.69 11.84 -3.76
N PRO A 66 -4.76 11.57 -4.70
CA PRO A 66 -3.99 12.63 -5.34
C PRO A 66 -4.78 13.31 -6.45
N ASP A 67 -4.69 14.64 -6.52
CA ASP A 67 -5.23 15.46 -7.59
C ASP A 67 -4.15 16.45 -8.06
N ALA A 68 -3.24 15.95 -8.88
CA ALA A 68 -2.07 16.69 -9.34
C ALA A 68 -2.43 17.91 -10.22
N PHE A 69 -3.57 17.86 -10.92
CA PHE A 69 -4.02 18.98 -11.77
C PHE A 69 -4.46 20.18 -10.93
N ASN A 70 -5.07 19.94 -9.77
CA ASN A 70 -5.52 20.98 -8.86
C ASN A 70 -4.56 21.20 -7.68
N THR A 71 -3.33 20.68 -7.77
CA THR A 71 -2.30 20.77 -6.72
C THR A 71 -2.86 20.41 -5.33
N ARG A 72 -3.62 19.31 -5.28
CA ARG A 72 -4.32 18.86 -4.07
C ARG A 72 -4.03 17.41 -3.77
N LEU A 73 -3.94 17.10 -2.48
CA LEU A 73 -3.91 15.77 -1.93
C LEU A 73 -4.93 15.67 -0.81
N LYS A 74 -5.78 14.65 -0.87
CA LYS A 74 -6.66 14.31 0.24
C LYS A 74 -6.21 13.01 0.90
N VAL A 75 -6.37 12.95 2.20
CA VAL A 75 -6.28 11.74 3.01
C VAL A 75 -7.63 11.55 3.68
N VAL A 76 -8.35 10.49 3.34
CA VAL A 76 -9.74 10.29 3.77
C VAL A 76 -9.87 8.98 4.53
N LYS A 77 -10.26 9.05 5.81
CA LYS A 77 -10.52 7.91 6.68
C LYS A 77 -9.43 6.84 6.59
N PRO A 78 -8.16 7.18 6.88
CA PRO A 78 -7.05 6.26 6.76
C PRO A 78 -7.26 5.04 7.66
N PHE A 79 -6.89 3.88 7.16
CA PHE A 79 -6.94 2.60 7.85
C PHE A 79 -5.62 1.85 7.66
N LEU A 80 -5.21 1.06 8.64
CA LEU A 80 -4.11 0.11 8.52
C LEU A 80 -4.51 -1.24 9.12
N PRO A 81 -4.05 -2.36 8.56
CA PRO A 81 -4.15 -3.66 9.21
C PRO A 81 -3.57 -3.62 10.63
N GLU A 82 -4.11 -4.42 11.55
CA GLU A 82 -3.78 -4.36 12.98
C GLU A 82 -2.30 -4.58 13.29
N PHE A 83 -1.60 -5.36 12.47
CA PHE A 83 -0.16 -5.63 12.63
C PHE A 83 0.75 -4.47 12.21
N ILE A 84 0.19 -3.42 11.56
CA ILE A 84 0.95 -2.22 11.18
C ILE A 84 0.57 -1.08 12.11
N ASN A 85 1.53 -0.63 12.91
CA ASN A 85 1.32 0.47 13.85
C ASN A 85 1.70 1.84 13.29
N GLN A 86 2.59 1.86 12.31
CA GLN A 86 3.08 3.10 11.71
C GLN A 86 3.44 2.90 10.24
N VAL A 87 3.13 3.91 9.43
CA VAL A 87 3.62 4.04 8.04
C VAL A 87 4.13 5.46 7.85
N GLU A 88 5.28 5.60 7.23
CA GLU A 88 5.84 6.89 6.83
C GLU A 88 6.08 6.89 5.33
N LEU A 89 5.50 7.87 4.65
CA LEU A 89 5.72 8.13 3.23
C LEU A 89 6.56 9.40 3.12
N ARG A 90 7.77 9.25 2.60
CA ARG A 90 8.68 10.38 2.40
C ARG A 90 8.75 10.77 0.93
N HIS A 91 8.73 12.08 0.69
CA HIS A 91 8.83 12.65 -0.65
C HIS A 91 7.78 12.10 -1.64
N LEU A 92 6.56 11.84 -1.14
CA LEU A 92 5.44 11.47 -2.01
C LEU A 92 5.19 12.58 -3.03
N ARG A 93 5.38 12.28 -4.30
CA ARG A 93 5.28 13.25 -5.39
C ARG A 93 3.85 13.39 -5.89
N ILE A 94 3.34 14.62 -5.91
CA ILE A 94 2.04 14.98 -6.47
C ILE A 94 2.28 16.07 -7.53
N GLY A 95 2.32 15.66 -8.79
CA GLY A 95 2.72 16.56 -9.87
C GLY A 95 4.16 17.06 -9.70
N LYS A 96 4.32 18.40 -9.53
CA LYS A 96 5.63 19.05 -9.29
C LYS A 96 5.96 19.24 -7.81
N ALA A 97 4.99 19.00 -6.93
CA ALA A 97 5.16 19.12 -5.48
C ALA A 97 5.51 17.77 -4.84
N SER A 98 5.95 17.81 -3.59
CA SER A 98 6.11 16.62 -2.76
C SER A 98 5.69 16.87 -1.32
N VAL A 99 5.31 15.80 -0.62
CA VAL A 99 4.87 15.85 0.77
C VAL A 99 5.36 14.63 1.53
N ASP A 100 5.67 14.81 2.80
CA ASP A 100 5.88 13.73 3.76
C ASP A 100 4.58 13.50 4.54
N LEU A 101 4.17 12.24 4.66
CA LEU A 101 3.01 11.84 5.44
C LEU A 101 3.44 10.78 6.46
N ARG A 102 2.91 10.88 7.67
CA ARG A 102 3.07 9.88 8.72
C ARG A 102 1.71 9.45 9.24
N PHE A 103 1.50 8.16 9.28
CA PHE A 103 0.30 7.52 9.82
C PHE A 103 0.70 6.73 11.05
N GLU A 104 0.02 6.94 12.16
CA GLU A 104 0.34 6.30 13.43
C GLU A 104 -0.94 5.84 14.14
N ARG A 105 -0.93 4.60 14.64
CA ARG A 105 -2.02 4.06 15.44
C ARG A 105 -1.93 4.58 16.86
N LYS A 106 -3.02 5.19 17.31
CA LYS A 106 -3.16 5.65 18.70
C LYS A 106 -3.52 4.49 19.64
N PRO A 107 -3.35 4.68 20.96
CA PRO A 107 -3.73 3.66 21.96
C PRO A 107 -5.21 3.26 21.93
N ASP A 108 -6.09 4.13 21.46
CA ASP A 108 -7.52 3.87 21.29
C ASP A 108 -7.86 3.09 20.02
N GLY A 109 -6.84 2.74 19.20
CA GLY A 109 -6.97 2.01 17.95
C GLY A 109 -7.24 2.88 16.73
N SER A 110 -7.52 4.19 16.90
CA SER A 110 -7.69 5.12 15.78
C SER A 110 -6.37 5.35 15.05
N LEU A 111 -6.45 5.66 13.76
CA LEU A 111 -5.28 6.03 12.96
C LEU A 111 -5.23 7.55 12.82
N HIS A 112 -4.08 8.12 13.13
CA HIS A 112 -3.84 9.56 12.98
C HIS A 112 -2.88 9.80 11.82
N ALA A 113 -3.27 10.72 10.92
CA ALA A 113 -2.46 11.14 9.80
C ALA A 113 -1.83 12.51 10.09
N GLN A 114 -0.52 12.59 9.96
CA GLN A 114 0.25 13.82 10.12
C GLN A 114 0.87 14.23 8.79
N VAL A 115 0.72 15.51 8.46
CA VAL A 115 1.39 16.13 7.31
C VAL A 115 2.73 16.68 7.80
N GLY A 116 3.81 16.19 7.21
CA GLY A 116 5.16 16.67 7.48
C GLY A 116 5.59 17.80 6.54
N GLN A 117 6.79 17.67 5.95
CA GLN A 117 7.31 18.69 5.03
C GLN A 117 6.54 18.67 3.70
N VAL A 118 6.09 19.85 3.27
CA VAL A 118 5.53 20.08 1.94
C VAL A 118 6.50 20.94 1.14
N THR A 119 6.83 20.51 -0.08
CA THR A 119 7.69 21.23 -1.00
C THR A 119 6.93 21.51 -2.29
N GLY A 120 6.89 22.76 -2.72
CA GLY A 120 6.10 23.20 -3.88
C GLY A 120 4.67 23.59 -3.51
N ASP A 121 3.85 23.86 -4.53
CA ASP A 121 2.45 24.25 -4.35
C ASP A 121 1.58 23.00 -4.23
N LEU A 122 1.15 22.68 -3.00
CA LEU A 122 0.30 21.54 -2.70
C LEU A 122 -0.58 21.83 -1.47
N ARG A 123 -1.88 21.70 -1.66
CA ARG A 123 -2.85 21.72 -0.57
C ARG A 123 -3.11 20.30 -0.10
N VAL A 124 -2.89 20.02 1.17
CA VAL A 124 -3.16 18.73 1.80
C VAL A 124 -4.37 18.86 2.73
N GLU A 125 -5.35 17.99 2.55
CA GLU A 125 -6.57 17.90 3.34
C GLU A 125 -6.63 16.54 4.01
N VAL A 126 -6.80 16.49 5.35
CA VAL A 126 -6.94 15.25 6.12
C VAL A 126 -8.33 15.20 6.72
N GLU A 127 -9.07 14.13 6.38
CA GLU A 127 -10.40 13.81 6.90
C GLU A 127 -10.30 12.49 7.68
N GLU A 128 -10.28 12.57 9.02
CA GLU A 128 -10.22 11.40 9.93
C GLU A 128 -11.59 10.73 10.13
#